data_ece92e76f5ec44bccba199a1dc835779
#
_entry.id   ece92e76f5ec44bccba199a1dc835779
#
_cell.length_a   1.000
_cell.length_b   1.000
_cell.length_c   1.000
_cell.angle_alpha   90.00
_cell.angle_beta   90.00
_cell.angle_gamma   90.00
#
_symmetry.space_group_name_H-M   'P 1'
#
loop_
_entity.id
_entity.type
_entity.pdbx_description
1 polymer ?
#
loop_
_entity_poly.entity_id
_entity_poly.type
_entity_poly.pdbx_seq_one_letter_code
_entity_poly.pdbx_strand_id
1 'polypeptide(L)'
;MRPLYLFVWWCLSYSLRLFYRRIKLVNPPKSFFGRTIYVSNHAASFMDPLVVACFRKPIVFFMTRSDVFTPLSRPLLWSVHMLPIYRQLDGVNTKEKNAEVFQECSKVLKGNRNLLIFGEGFTDDVFVRRLKPIKKGAVRIGFSALEYMNWSEKVYIAGVGCNYTEPNRMRSDLLISTSESICLNDYRSDYETNPNKVISELTIRVEKFIQSQITHVANPHLTELHEEIMILTRKGMNSICFDDKIDLTSRFR
;
A
#
# COMPACT_ATOMS: atom_id res chain seq x y z
N MET A 1 12.56 -16.99 -4.99
CA MET A 1 12.85 -15.58 -4.57
C MET A 1 14.17 -15.16 -5.17
N ARG A 2 14.30 -13.89 -5.54
CA ARG A 2 15.55 -13.37 -6.11
C ARG A 2 16.52 -13.09 -4.96
N PRO A 3 17.79 -13.58 -4.98
CA PRO A 3 18.72 -13.42 -3.87
C PRO A 3 18.97 -11.97 -3.48
N LEU A 4 19.08 -11.08 -4.48
CA LEU A 4 19.27 -9.65 -4.26
C LEU A 4 18.08 -9.02 -3.51
N TYR A 5 16.85 -9.42 -3.83
CA TYR A 5 15.65 -8.97 -3.08
C TYR A 5 15.76 -9.31 -1.59
N LEU A 6 16.13 -10.55 -1.26
CA LEU A 6 16.27 -10.98 0.12
C LEU A 6 17.36 -10.22 0.87
N PHE A 7 18.49 -9.98 0.21
CA PHE A 7 19.59 -9.20 0.79
C PHE A 7 19.16 -7.75 1.07
N VAL A 8 18.57 -7.07 0.07
CA VAL A 8 18.08 -5.70 0.22
C VAL A 8 16.96 -5.63 1.26
N TRP A 9 16.03 -6.58 1.24
CA TRP A 9 14.95 -6.68 2.23
C TRP A 9 15.50 -6.82 3.66
N TRP A 10 16.51 -7.66 3.86
CA TRP A 10 17.15 -7.83 5.16
C TRP A 10 17.86 -6.57 5.64
N CYS A 11 18.69 -5.96 4.79
CA CYS A 11 19.38 -4.70 5.10
C CYS A 11 18.40 -3.58 5.45
N LEU A 12 17.36 -3.37 4.63
CA LEU A 12 16.36 -2.34 4.86
C LEU A 12 15.52 -2.62 6.11
N SER A 13 15.11 -3.86 6.33
CA SER A 13 14.38 -4.25 7.55
C SER A 13 15.17 -3.92 8.82
N TYR A 14 16.47 -4.15 8.80
CA TYR A 14 17.36 -3.82 9.92
C TYR A 14 17.52 -2.31 10.08
N SER A 15 17.79 -1.59 8.99
CA SER A 15 17.95 -0.13 9.00
C SER A 15 16.68 0.59 9.50
N LEU A 16 15.50 0.12 9.08
CA LEU A 16 14.23 0.70 9.54
C LEU A 16 13.97 0.43 11.03
N ARG A 17 14.41 -0.72 11.58
CA ARG A 17 14.32 -0.97 13.03
C ARG A 17 15.26 -0.10 13.85
N LEU A 18 16.37 0.36 13.26
CA LEU A 18 17.23 1.35 13.89
C LEU A 18 16.63 2.76 13.77
N PHE A 19 16.01 3.06 12.63
CA PHE A 19 15.41 4.36 12.36
C PHE A 19 14.19 4.61 13.23
N TYR A 20 13.21 3.68 13.26
CA TYR A 20 12.02 3.81 14.11
C TYR A 20 12.26 3.27 15.51
N ARG A 21 11.83 4.03 16.52
CA ARG A 21 11.88 3.58 17.92
C ARG A 21 10.98 2.38 18.18
N ARG A 22 9.78 2.42 17.60
CA ARG A 22 8.77 1.36 17.72
C ARG A 22 8.09 1.14 16.39
N ILE A 23 7.85 -0.13 16.12
CA ILE A 23 7.12 -0.56 14.94
C ILE A 23 6.04 -1.53 15.44
N LYS A 24 4.78 -1.17 15.22
CA LYS A 24 3.65 -2.04 15.53
C LYS A 24 2.95 -2.47 14.24
N LEU A 25 2.66 -3.78 14.16
CA LEU A 25 1.92 -4.38 13.07
C LEU A 25 0.57 -4.84 13.60
N VAL A 26 -0.52 -4.37 13.01
CA VAL A 26 -1.89 -4.76 13.34
C VAL A 26 -2.45 -5.58 12.19
N ASN A 27 -3.03 -6.74 12.51
CA ASN A 27 -3.57 -7.71 11.54
C ASN A 27 -2.60 -8.02 10.37
N PRO A 28 -1.32 -8.36 10.64
CA PRO A 28 -0.37 -8.64 9.57
C PRO A 28 -0.80 -9.88 8.79
N PRO A 29 -0.60 -9.92 7.47
CA PRO A 29 -0.82 -11.11 6.66
C PRO A 29 -0.02 -12.30 7.19
N LYS A 30 -0.65 -13.48 7.24
CA LYS A 30 -0.04 -14.69 7.80
C LYS A 30 0.90 -15.39 6.81
N SER A 31 0.59 -15.31 5.51
CA SER A 31 1.33 -15.99 4.45
C SER A 31 2.35 -15.08 3.76
N PHE A 32 3.44 -15.65 3.23
CA PHE A 32 4.40 -14.95 2.37
C PHE A 32 3.90 -14.80 0.93
N PHE A 33 3.08 -15.72 0.48
CA PHE A 33 2.58 -15.80 -0.88
C PHE A 33 1.05 -15.77 -0.88
N GLY A 34 0.51 -15.26 -1.98
CA GLY A 34 -0.93 -15.16 -2.19
C GLY A 34 -1.20 -14.41 -3.48
N ARG A 35 -2.46 -14.16 -3.75
CA ARG A 35 -2.93 -13.36 -4.90
C ARG A 35 -3.69 -12.17 -4.37
N THR A 36 -3.00 -11.37 -3.53
CA THR A 36 -3.61 -10.21 -2.88
C THR A 36 -3.02 -8.93 -3.41
N ILE A 37 -3.90 -7.99 -3.73
CA ILE A 37 -3.54 -6.61 -4.06
C ILE A 37 -3.70 -5.80 -2.78
N TYR A 38 -2.58 -5.36 -2.22
CA TYR A 38 -2.55 -4.45 -1.07
C TYR A 38 -2.60 -3.02 -1.58
N VAL A 39 -3.60 -2.27 -1.17
CA VAL A 39 -3.74 -0.85 -1.50
C VAL A 39 -3.42 -0.04 -0.27
N SER A 40 -2.42 0.84 -0.37
CA SER A 40 -1.94 1.65 0.76
C SER A 40 -2.14 3.14 0.51
N ASN A 41 -2.22 3.90 1.62
CA ASN A 41 -2.04 5.34 1.60
C ASN A 41 -0.58 5.69 1.25
N HIS A 42 -0.34 6.91 0.79
CA HIS A 42 0.97 7.38 0.34
C HIS A 42 1.32 8.74 0.96
N ALA A 43 1.34 8.77 2.28
CA ALA A 43 1.52 10.00 3.05
C ALA A 43 2.99 10.43 3.22
N ALA A 44 3.92 9.46 3.23
CA ALA A 44 5.34 9.66 3.53
C ALA A 44 6.27 9.37 2.35
N SER A 45 5.75 9.48 1.13
CA SER A 45 6.54 9.38 -0.10
C SER A 45 7.45 8.15 -0.16
N PHE A 46 8.76 8.34 -0.10
CA PHE A 46 9.75 7.27 -0.22
C PHE A 46 9.71 6.24 0.94
N MET A 47 9.28 6.66 2.13
CA MET A 47 9.24 5.75 3.30
C MET A 47 8.13 4.70 3.20
N ASP A 48 6.99 5.02 2.59
CA ASP A 48 5.85 4.11 2.53
C ASP A 48 6.15 2.77 1.83
N PRO A 49 6.73 2.74 0.61
CA PRO A 49 7.08 1.47 -0.02
C PRO A 49 8.11 0.67 0.79
N LEU A 50 9.07 1.36 1.42
CA LEU A 50 10.09 0.67 2.23
C LEU A 50 9.47 -0.01 3.45
N VAL A 51 8.64 0.70 4.22
CA VAL A 51 8.06 0.13 5.44
C VAL A 51 7.07 -0.99 5.13
N VAL A 52 6.24 -0.86 4.10
CA VAL A 52 5.29 -1.92 3.74
C VAL A 52 6.03 -3.16 3.19
N ALA A 53 7.02 -2.97 2.33
CA ALA A 53 7.76 -4.08 1.73
C ALA A 53 8.67 -4.81 2.74
N CYS A 54 9.26 -4.09 3.72
CA CYS A 54 10.29 -4.66 4.58
C CYS A 54 9.76 -5.25 5.88
N PHE A 55 8.63 -4.76 6.43
CA PHE A 55 8.14 -5.21 7.73
C PHE A 55 6.97 -6.18 7.68
N ARG A 56 6.48 -6.49 6.49
CA ARG A 56 5.30 -7.32 6.36
C ARG A 56 5.56 -8.59 5.58
N LYS A 57 4.91 -9.63 6.02
CA LYS A 57 4.50 -10.69 5.12
C LYS A 57 3.26 -10.17 4.37
N PRO A 58 3.07 -10.46 3.12
CA PRO A 58 3.88 -11.29 2.25
C PRO A 58 4.96 -10.51 1.51
N ILE A 59 5.73 -11.21 0.68
CA ILE A 59 6.58 -10.61 -0.33
C ILE A 59 5.69 -9.98 -1.39
N VAL A 60 5.93 -8.70 -1.66
CA VAL A 60 5.13 -7.91 -2.60
C VAL A 60 5.95 -7.47 -3.82
N PHE A 61 5.27 -7.37 -4.94
CA PHE A 61 5.73 -6.57 -6.07
C PHE A 61 5.06 -5.20 -5.95
N PHE A 62 5.80 -4.13 -6.11
CA PHE A 62 5.26 -2.80 -5.99
C PHE A 62 5.49 -1.95 -7.23
N MET A 63 4.53 -1.07 -7.49
CA MET A 63 4.52 -0.24 -8.67
C MET A 63 5.31 1.04 -8.42
N THR A 64 6.21 1.35 -9.32
CA THR A 64 7.09 2.53 -9.28
C THR A 64 6.98 3.30 -10.59
N ARG A 65 7.21 4.60 -10.54
CA ARG A 65 7.18 5.48 -11.72
C ARG A 65 8.07 4.94 -12.84
N SER A 66 7.56 5.01 -14.06
CA SER A 66 8.28 4.53 -15.26
C SER A 66 9.57 5.29 -15.55
N ASP A 67 9.65 6.56 -15.17
CA ASP A 67 10.82 7.42 -15.41
C ASP A 67 12.10 6.97 -14.68
N VAL A 68 11.97 6.19 -13.58
CA VAL A 68 13.14 5.59 -12.89
C VAL A 68 13.67 4.33 -13.58
N PHE A 69 12.93 3.76 -14.55
CA PHE A 69 13.32 2.58 -15.30
C PHE A 69 14.15 2.94 -16.54
N THR A 70 15.42 3.28 -16.33
CA THR A 70 16.39 3.42 -17.42
C THR A 70 16.90 2.03 -17.88
N PRO A 71 17.53 1.89 -19.06
CA PRO A 71 18.15 0.63 -19.47
C PRO A 71 19.12 0.06 -18.42
N LEU A 72 19.83 0.92 -17.71
CA LEU A 72 20.79 0.53 -16.67
C LEU A 72 20.11 0.12 -15.35
N SER A 73 19.08 0.86 -14.91
CA SER A 73 18.40 0.60 -13.63
C SER A 73 17.37 -0.53 -13.73
N ARG A 74 16.81 -0.80 -14.91
CA ARG A 74 15.74 -1.76 -15.14
C ARG A 74 16.02 -3.17 -14.57
N PRO A 75 17.17 -3.82 -14.84
CA PRO A 75 17.45 -5.15 -14.29
C PRO A 75 17.54 -5.14 -12.75
N LEU A 76 18.08 -4.07 -12.18
CA LEU A 76 18.17 -3.90 -10.71
C LEU A 76 16.77 -3.74 -10.11
N LEU A 77 15.95 -2.80 -10.61
CA LEU A 77 14.60 -2.53 -10.12
C LEU A 77 13.71 -3.78 -10.27
N TRP A 78 13.82 -4.48 -11.40
CA TRP A 78 13.12 -5.74 -11.58
C TRP A 78 13.56 -6.82 -10.58
N SER A 79 14.85 -6.88 -10.23
CA SER A 79 15.37 -7.86 -9.26
C SER A 79 14.87 -7.60 -7.83
N VAL A 80 14.49 -6.38 -7.50
CA VAL A 80 13.88 -6.01 -6.22
C VAL A 80 12.35 -5.90 -6.27
N HIS A 81 11.72 -6.55 -7.25
CA HIS A 81 10.26 -6.68 -7.39
C HIS A 81 9.53 -5.36 -7.70
N MET A 82 10.18 -4.41 -8.36
CA MET A 82 9.54 -3.19 -8.86
C MET A 82 8.96 -3.40 -10.25
N LEU A 83 7.75 -2.87 -10.47
CA LEU A 83 7.06 -2.84 -11.76
C LEU A 83 6.86 -1.39 -12.21
N PRO A 84 7.08 -1.05 -13.49
CA PRO A 84 6.84 0.31 -13.97
C PRO A 84 5.36 0.63 -14.02
N ILE A 85 4.97 1.87 -13.69
CA ILE A 85 3.64 2.42 -13.97
C ILE A 85 3.78 3.71 -14.76
N TYR A 86 2.99 3.85 -15.82
CA TYR A 86 2.99 5.02 -16.70
C TYR A 86 1.86 5.97 -16.30
N ARG A 87 2.18 7.26 -16.19
CA ARG A 87 1.23 8.32 -15.86
C ARG A 87 0.86 9.10 -17.12
N GLN A 88 -0.28 9.78 -17.09
CA GLN A 88 -0.71 10.64 -18.19
C GLN A 88 0.31 11.76 -18.51
N LEU A 89 1.09 12.20 -17.52
CA LEU A 89 2.13 13.22 -17.68
C LEU A 89 3.39 12.72 -18.39
N ASP A 90 3.55 11.41 -18.57
CA ASP A 90 4.75 10.81 -19.16
C ASP A 90 4.79 10.92 -20.72
N GLY A 91 3.80 11.59 -21.34
CA GLY A 91 3.79 11.93 -22.79
C GLY A 91 3.68 10.73 -23.74
N VAL A 92 3.38 9.53 -23.23
CA VAL A 92 3.23 8.29 -23.98
C VAL A 92 1.76 7.89 -24.11
N ASN A 93 1.41 7.05 -25.08
CA ASN A 93 0.08 6.45 -25.17
C ASN A 93 -0.19 5.58 -23.92
N THR A 94 -0.68 6.24 -22.87
CA THR A 94 -0.87 5.65 -21.55
C THR A 94 -1.84 4.48 -21.53
N LYS A 95 -2.76 4.39 -22.49
CA LYS A 95 -3.73 3.27 -22.55
C LYS A 95 -3.05 1.97 -22.95
N GLU A 96 -2.22 1.98 -24.00
CA GLU A 96 -1.49 0.78 -24.45
C GLU A 96 -0.44 0.35 -23.43
N LYS A 97 0.35 1.30 -22.93
CA LYS A 97 1.38 1.02 -21.93
C LYS A 97 0.80 0.50 -20.61
N ASN A 98 -0.34 1.03 -20.18
CA ASN A 98 -1.01 0.50 -18.99
C ASN A 98 -1.64 -0.89 -19.22
N ALA A 99 -2.02 -1.24 -20.44
CA ALA A 99 -2.45 -2.61 -20.76
C ALA A 99 -1.29 -3.61 -20.56
N GLU A 100 -0.07 -3.27 -21.03
CA GLU A 100 1.13 -4.07 -20.77
C GLU A 100 1.40 -4.24 -19.27
N VAL A 101 1.29 -3.14 -18.51
CA VAL A 101 1.46 -3.17 -17.04
C VAL A 101 0.42 -4.08 -16.38
N PHE A 102 -0.83 -4.03 -16.82
CA PHE A 102 -1.89 -4.89 -16.29
C PHE A 102 -1.61 -6.36 -16.56
N GLN A 103 -1.08 -6.68 -17.75
CA GLN A 103 -0.65 -8.05 -18.06
C GLN A 103 0.50 -8.51 -17.14
N GLU A 104 1.50 -7.66 -16.89
CA GLU A 104 2.59 -8.00 -15.97
C GLU A 104 2.08 -8.21 -14.54
N CYS A 105 1.18 -7.36 -14.06
CA CYS A 105 0.51 -7.54 -12.77
C CYS A 105 -0.28 -8.86 -12.72
N SER A 106 -0.98 -9.20 -13.81
CA SER A 106 -1.73 -10.47 -13.91
C SER A 106 -0.80 -11.69 -13.87
N LYS A 107 0.37 -11.63 -14.52
CA LYS A 107 1.39 -12.69 -14.42
C LYS A 107 1.92 -12.85 -12.99
N VAL A 108 2.14 -11.75 -12.29
CA VAL A 108 2.58 -11.76 -10.89
C VAL A 108 1.53 -12.44 -10.00
N LEU A 109 0.26 -12.07 -10.12
CA LEU A 109 -0.85 -12.67 -9.37
C LEU A 109 -1.04 -14.15 -9.75
N LYS A 110 -0.95 -14.50 -11.04
CA LYS A 110 -0.98 -15.91 -11.50
C LYS A 110 0.13 -16.73 -10.85
N GLY A 111 1.31 -16.15 -10.70
CA GLY A 111 2.46 -16.77 -10.02
C GLY A 111 2.32 -16.87 -8.49
N ASN A 112 1.12 -16.71 -7.94
CA ASN A 112 0.84 -16.72 -6.49
C ASN A 112 1.70 -15.69 -5.73
N ARG A 113 1.79 -14.47 -6.27
CA ARG A 113 2.51 -13.34 -5.68
C ARG A 113 1.55 -12.20 -5.41
N ASN A 114 1.98 -11.28 -4.54
CA ASN A 114 1.17 -10.16 -4.11
C ASN A 114 1.64 -8.86 -4.73
N LEU A 115 0.72 -7.93 -4.92
CA LEU A 115 0.99 -6.58 -5.40
C LEU A 115 0.82 -5.58 -4.26
N LEU A 116 1.60 -4.51 -4.26
CA LEU A 116 1.40 -3.32 -3.46
C LEU A 116 1.20 -2.14 -4.40
N ILE A 117 0.10 -1.43 -4.20
CA ILE A 117 -0.31 -0.28 -5.02
C ILE A 117 -0.62 0.88 -4.07
N PHE A 118 -0.05 2.06 -4.35
CA PHE A 118 -0.45 3.28 -3.66
C PHE A 118 -1.66 3.88 -4.37
N GLY A 119 -2.83 3.79 -3.71
CA GLY A 119 -4.12 4.09 -4.32
C GLY A 119 -4.29 5.55 -4.76
N GLU A 120 -3.62 6.48 -4.09
CA GLU A 120 -3.70 7.93 -4.33
C GLU A 120 -3.04 8.33 -5.66
N GLY A 121 -2.01 7.61 -6.08
CA GLY A 121 -1.31 7.81 -7.35
C GLY A 121 -0.36 9.01 -7.40
N PHE A 122 -0.25 9.78 -6.32
CA PHE A 122 0.73 10.87 -6.13
C PHE A 122 0.96 11.12 -4.64
N THR A 123 2.07 11.78 -4.32
CA THR A 123 2.41 12.22 -2.96
C THR A 123 2.43 13.73 -2.89
N ASP A 124 2.15 14.28 -1.71
CA ASP A 124 2.42 15.68 -1.41
C ASP A 124 3.89 15.85 -0.99
N ASP A 125 4.42 17.05 -1.13
CA ASP A 125 5.76 17.39 -0.65
C ASP A 125 5.79 17.47 0.89
N VAL A 126 4.62 17.66 1.50
CA VAL A 126 4.43 17.75 2.96
C VAL A 126 3.64 16.56 3.45
N PHE A 127 4.04 16.01 4.60
CA PHE A 127 3.29 14.94 5.26
C PHE A 127 1.92 15.42 5.74
N VAL A 128 0.86 14.78 5.27
CA VAL A 128 -0.53 15.09 5.62
C VAL A 128 -1.23 13.83 6.11
N ARG A 129 -1.90 13.93 7.28
CA ARG A 129 -2.70 12.82 7.84
C ARG A 129 -4.09 12.75 7.19
N ARG A 130 -4.11 12.60 5.89
CA ARG A 130 -5.35 12.50 5.12
C ARG A 130 -5.18 11.54 3.96
N LEU A 131 -6.13 10.64 3.80
CA LEU A 131 -6.25 9.85 2.58
C LEU A 131 -6.84 10.72 1.47
N LYS A 132 -6.15 10.81 0.35
CA LYS A 132 -6.69 11.39 -0.88
C LYS A 132 -7.59 10.37 -1.58
N PRO A 133 -8.52 10.81 -2.44
CA PRO A 133 -9.36 9.90 -3.20
C PRO A 133 -8.51 8.86 -3.96
N ILE A 134 -8.84 7.60 -3.80
CA ILE A 134 -8.10 6.52 -4.46
C ILE A 134 -8.57 6.30 -5.89
N LYS A 135 -7.64 5.91 -6.75
CA LYS A 135 -7.90 5.65 -8.17
C LYS A 135 -8.39 4.21 -8.38
N LYS A 136 -9.20 4.01 -9.41
CA LYS A 136 -9.78 2.71 -9.78
C LYS A 136 -8.75 1.66 -10.27
N GLY A 137 -7.47 2.03 -10.39
CA GLY A 137 -6.43 1.19 -10.99
C GLY A 137 -6.24 -0.15 -10.29
N ALA A 138 -6.21 -0.17 -8.95
CA ALA A 138 -6.01 -1.39 -8.18
C ALA A 138 -7.13 -2.42 -8.41
N VAL A 139 -8.38 -1.99 -8.39
CA VAL A 139 -9.55 -2.86 -8.63
C VAL A 139 -9.56 -3.35 -10.08
N ARG A 140 -9.24 -2.49 -11.05
CA ARG A 140 -9.13 -2.89 -12.47
C ARG A 140 -8.06 -3.94 -12.70
N ILE A 141 -6.89 -3.81 -12.07
CA ILE A 141 -5.83 -4.81 -12.12
C ILE A 141 -6.33 -6.15 -11.56
N GLY A 142 -7.10 -6.14 -10.48
CA GLY A 142 -7.66 -7.34 -9.89
C GLY A 142 -8.59 -8.10 -10.84
N PHE A 143 -9.54 -7.41 -11.48
CA PHE A 143 -10.44 -8.03 -12.46
C PHE A 143 -9.70 -8.45 -13.73
N SER A 144 -8.77 -7.65 -14.24
CA SER A 144 -7.93 -8.03 -15.38
C SER A 144 -7.12 -9.31 -15.10
N ALA A 145 -6.64 -9.49 -13.87
CA ALA A 145 -5.96 -10.71 -13.47
C ALA A 145 -6.92 -11.92 -13.40
N LEU A 146 -8.14 -11.72 -12.93
CA LEU A 146 -9.18 -12.78 -12.93
C LEU A 146 -9.53 -13.21 -14.35
N GLU A 147 -9.73 -12.26 -15.27
CA GLU A 147 -9.96 -12.54 -16.70
C GLU A 147 -8.77 -13.27 -17.31
N TYR A 148 -7.53 -12.81 -17.05
CA TYR A 148 -6.31 -13.44 -17.53
C TYR A 148 -6.14 -14.90 -17.05
N MET A 149 -6.69 -15.23 -15.88
CA MET A 149 -6.69 -16.58 -15.31
C MET A 149 -7.97 -17.35 -15.59
N ASN A 150 -8.88 -16.84 -16.42
CA ASN A 150 -10.19 -17.42 -16.68
C ASN A 150 -10.98 -17.73 -15.38
N TRP A 151 -10.85 -16.87 -14.37
CA TRP A 151 -11.51 -16.99 -13.05
C TRP A 151 -11.18 -18.28 -12.28
N SER A 152 -10.16 -19.01 -12.68
CA SER A 152 -9.75 -20.29 -12.08
C SER A 152 -9.17 -20.15 -10.68
N GLU A 153 -8.69 -18.98 -10.34
CA GLU A 153 -7.99 -18.68 -9.08
C GLU A 153 -8.66 -17.54 -8.33
N LYS A 154 -8.52 -17.52 -7.02
CA LYS A 154 -9.05 -16.43 -6.20
C LYS A 154 -8.06 -15.25 -6.12
N VAL A 155 -8.57 -14.04 -6.34
CA VAL A 155 -7.82 -12.78 -6.18
C VAL A 155 -8.47 -11.96 -5.08
N TYR A 156 -7.63 -11.43 -4.19
CA TYR A 156 -8.06 -10.63 -3.05
C TYR A 156 -7.55 -9.20 -3.16
N ILE A 157 -8.28 -8.27 -2.54
CA ILE A 157 -7.86 -6.88 -2.37
C ILE A 157 -8.01 -6.48 -0.90
N ALA A 158 -7.03 -5.79 -0.34
CA ALA A 158 -7.03 -5.37 1.06
C ALA A 158 -6.41 -3.97 1.21
N GLY A 159 -6.91 -3.20 2.17
CA GLY A 159 -6.35 -1.91 2.54
C GLY A 159 -5.17 -2.04 3.51
N VAL A 160 -4.17 -1.21 3.36
CA VAL A 160 -3.03 -1.08 4.28
C VAL A 160 -2.89 0.37 4.70
N GLY A 161 -2.89 0.62 6.00
CA GLY A 161 -2.66 1.93 6.59
C GLY A 161 -1.24 2.04 7.14
N CYS A 162 -0.49 3.02 6.66
CA CYS A 162 0.79 3.44 7.24
C CYS A 162 0.57 4.69 8.08
N ASN A 163 0.85 4.60 9.38
CA ASN A 163 0.71 5.69 10.32
C ASN A 163 2.07 6.00 10.94
N TYR A 164 2.49 7.22 10.78
CA TYR A 164 3.75 7.73 11.33
C TYR A 164 3.46 8.75 12.41
N THR A 165 4.30 8.79 13.43
CA THR A 165 4.31 9.97 14.28
C THR A 165 4.98 11.13 13.57
N GLU A 166 6.16 10.89 13.01
CA GLU A 166 6.93 11.81 12.18
C GLU A 166 7.75 10.98 11.18
N PRO A 167 7.37 10.90 9.89
CA PRO A 167 7.98 9.94 8.96
C PRO A 167 9.47 10.19 8.70
N ASN A 168 9.89 11.44 8.74
CA ASN A 168 11.25 11.86 8.40
C ASN A 168 12.17 12.01 9.64
N ARG A 169 11.63 11.75 10.84
CA ARG A 169 12.39 11.88 12.08
C ARG A 169 12.86 10.54 12.60
N MET A 170 14.16 10.44 12.84
CA MET A 170 14.75 9.27 13.49
C MET A 170 14.17 9.08 14.90
N ARG A 171 13.97 7.83 15.32
CA ARG A 171 13.38 7.46 16.63
C ARG A 171 11.92 7.84 16.79
N SER A 172 11.22 8.06 15.69
CA SER A 172 9.76 8.18 15.66
C SER A 172 9.09 6.80 15.73
N ASP A 173 7.77 6.77 15.84
CA ASP A 173 6.99 5.53 15.92
C ASP A 173 6.24 5.27 14.61
N LEU A 174 6.08 4.00 14.26
CA LEU A 174 5.41 3.52 13.06
C LEU A 174 4.35 2.47 13.42
N LEU A 175 3.14 2.64 12.91
CA LEU A 175 2.07 1.66 12.96
C LEU A 175 1.65 1.29 11.55
N ILE A 176 1.67 -0.01 11.23
CA ILE A 176 1.16 -0.55 9.98
C ILE A 176 -0.04 -1.45 10.29
N SER A 177 -1.19 -1.11 9.75
CA SER A 177 -2.45 -1.85 9.95
C SER A 177 -2.97 -2.38 8.62
N THR A 178 -3.56 -3.58 8.63
CA THR A 178 -4.19 -4.17 7.44
C THR A 178 -5.65 -4.43 7.71
N SER A 179 -6.49 -4.07 6.73
CA SER A 179 -7.91 -4.37 6.75
C SER A 179 -8.17 -5.86 6.48
N GLU A 180 -9.42 -6.27 6.62
CA GLU A 180 -9.92 -7.49 6.01
C GLU A 180 -9.75 -7.45 4.49
N SER A 181 -9.67 -8.62 3.87
CA SER A 181 -9.55 -8.75 2.42
C SER A 181 -10.91 -9.02 1.78
N ILE A 182 -11.14 -8.43 0.61
CA ILE A 182 -12.30 -8.70 -0.24
C ILE A 182 -11.88 -9.72 -1.29
N CYS A 183 -12.65 -10.79 -1.47
CA CYS A 183 -12.49 -11.73 -2.57
C CYS A 183 -13.16 -11.13 -3.83
N LEU A 184 -12.40 -10.84 -4.87
CA LEU A 184 -12.95 -10.25 -6.09
C LEU A 184 -13.78 -11.22 -6.91
N ASN A 185 -13.56 -12.53 -6.75
CA ASN A 185 -14.36 -13.57 -7.43
C ASN A 185 -15.83 -13.54 -7.04
N ASP A 186 -16.14 -13.09 -5.81
CA ASP A 186 -17.52 -13.03 -5.31
C ASP A 186 -18.38 -12.01 -6.08
N TYR A 187 -17.74 -11.12 -6.85
CA TYR A 187 -18.38 -10.06 -7.65
C TYR A 187 -18.45 -10.41 -9.14
N ARG A 188 -18.21 -11.67 -9.52
CA ARG A 188 -18.14 -12.06 -10.93
C ARG A 188 -19.41 -11.75 -11.70
N SER A 189 -20.58 -12.16 -11.21
CA SER A 189 -21.87 -11.95 -11.87
C SER A 189 -22.19 -10.46 -12.07
N ASP A 190 -21.91 -9.66 -11.06
CA ASP A 190 -22.16 -8.22 -11.09
C ASP A 190 -21.17 -7.52 -12.05
N TYR A 191 -19.92 -7.98 -12.06
CA TYR A 191 -18.89 -7.49 -12.96
C TYR A 191 -19.21 -7.80 -14.44
N GLU A 192 -19.65 -9.02 -14.74
CA GLU A 192 -20.09 -9.41 -16.09
C GLU A 192 -21.30 -8.57 -16.57
N THR A 193 -22.18 -8.15 -15.65
CA THR A 193 -23.36 -7.31 -15.96
C THR A 193 -22.99 -5.82 -16.12
N ASN A 194 -22.23 -5.24 -15.19
CA ASN A 194 -21.84 -3.83 -15.21
C ASN A 194 -20.45 -3.60 -14.57
N PRO A 195 -19.37 -3.79 -15.35
CA PRO A 195 -17.99 -3.67 -14.87
C PRO A 195 -17.69 -2.31 -14.21
N ASN A 196 -18.17 -1.22 -14.81
CA ASN A 196 -17.85 0.13 -14.33
C ASN A 196 -18.48 0.44 -12.98
N LYS A 197 -19.68 -0.06 -12.72
CA LYS A 197 -20.39 0.09 -11.45
C LYS A 197 -19.64 -0.65 -10.36
N VAL A 198 -19.34 -1.93 -10.56
CA VAL A 198 -18.64 -2.78 -9.60
C VAL A 198 -17.25 -2.22 -9.26
N ILE A 199 -16.47 -1.80 -10.28
CA ILE A 199 -15.17 -1.19 -10.06
C ILE A 199 -15.29 0.07 -9.19
N SER A 200 -16.31 0.90 -9.41
CA SER A 200 -16.53 2.12 -8.63
C SER A 200 -16.90 1.81 -7.19
N GLU A 201 -17.84 0.91 -6.96
CA GLU A 201 -18.30 0.50 -5.63
C GLU A 201 -17.18 -0.14 -4.81
N LEU A 202 -16.42 -1.05 -5.42
CA LEU A 202 -15.27 -1.67 -4.77
C LEU A 202 -14.15 -0.67 -4.48
N THR A 203 -13.93 0.32 -5.35
CA THR A 203 -12.96 1.38 -5.10
C THR A 203 -13.33 2.18 -3.85
N ILE A 204 -14.59 2.58 -3.72
CA ILE A 204 -15.10 3.28 -2.53
C ILE A 204 -14.97 2.40 -1.27
N ARG A 205 -15.25 1.10 -1.39
CA ARG A 205 -15.12 0.17 -0.26
C ARG A 205 -13.66 0.02 0.19
N VAL A 206 -12.73 -0.10 -0.75
CA VAL A 206 -11.28 -0.15 -0.44
C VAL A 206 -10.80 1.17 0.17
N GLU A 207 -11.29 2.32 -0.32
CA GLU A 207 -11.01 3.62 0.28
C GLU A 207 -11.43 3.69 1.74
N LYS A 208 -12.66 3.27 2.06
CA LYS A 208 -13.15 3.17 3.44
C LYS A 208 -12.30 2.22 4.29
N PHE A 209 -11.85 1.11 3.73
CA PHE A 209 -10.95 0.18 4.42
C PHE A 209 -9.63 0.86 4.78
N ILE A 210 -9.01 1.60 3.85
CA ILE A 210 -7.78 2.32 4.15
C ILE A 210 -8.03 3.41 5.18
N GLN A 211 -9.11 4.19 5.05
CA GLN A 211 -9.48 5.23 6.03
C GLN A 211 -9.64 4.65 7.43
N SER A 212 -10.19 3.44 7.55
CA SER A 212 -10.32 2.77 8.86
C SER A 212 -8.99 2.30 9.45
N GLN A 213 -7.93 2.21 8.66
CA GLN A 213 -6.60 1.77 9.09
C GLN A 213 -5.62 2.90 9.36
N ILE A 214 -6.00 4.15 9.10
CA ILE A 214 -5.13 5.32 9.27
C ILE A 214 -5.76 6.37 10.18
N THR A 215 -4.93 7.25 10.72
CA THR A 215 -5.40 8.55 11.23
C THR A 215 -5.82 9.40 10.03
N HIS A 216 -7.12 9.60 9.89
CA HIS A 216 -7.69 10.35 8.79
C HIS A 216 -8.30 11.67 9.26
N VAL A 217 -7.60 12.78 9.01
CA VAL A 217 -8.11 14.13 9.30
C VAL A 217 -8.81 14.65 8.04
N ALA A 218 -10.13 14.51 8.02
CA ALA A 218 -10.93 14.86 6.84
C ALA A 218 -10.85 16.35 6.47
N ASN A 219 -10.84 17.24 7.47
CA ASN A 219 -10.75 18.67 7.28
C ASN A 219 -9.29 19.14 7.35
N PRO A 220 -8.71 19.67 6.24
CA PRO A 220 -7.33 20.15 6.22
C PRO A 220 -7.02 21.24 7.25
N HIS A 221 -8.01 22.09 7.57
CA HIS A 221 -7.84 23.17 8.54
C HIS A 221 -7.65 22.68 9.99
N LEU A 222 -8.01 21.42 10.27
CA LEU A 222 -7.82 20.81 11.59
C LEU A 222 -6.49 20.04 11.70
N THR A 223 -5.67 20.00 10.66
CA THR A 223 -4.43 19.22 10.65
C THR A 223 -3.47 19.70 11.71
N GLU A 224 -3.26 20.99 11.82
CA GLU A 224 -2.35 21.60 12.79
C GLU A 224 -2.83 21.35 14.23
N LEU A 225 -4.10 21.61 14.51
CA LEU A 225 -4.71 21.33 15.82
C LEU A 225 -4.57 19.85 16.19
N HIS A 226 -4.78 18.95 15.22
CA HIS A 226 -4.64 17.51 15.46
C HIS A 226 -3.18 17.14 15.80
N GLU A 227 -2.19 17.72 15.11
CA GLU A 227 -0.76 17.51 15.42
C GLU A 227 -0.42 18.02 16.83
N GLU A 228 -0.91 19.18 17.22
CA GLU A 228 -0.72 19.74 18.55
C GLU A 228 -1.31 18.84 19.63
N ILE A 229 -2.55 18.37 19.45
CA ILE A 229 -3.20 17.41 20.36
C ILE A 229 -2.39 16.12 20.44
N MET A 230 -1.90 15.61 19.32
CA MET A 230 -1.05 14.42 19.29
C MET A 230 0.26 14.62 20.07
N ILE A 231 0.89 15.77 19.96
CA ILE A 231 2.12 16.11 20.71
C ILE A 231 1.83 16.17 22.21
N LEU A 232 0.76 16.83 22.60
CA LEU A 232 0.34 16.97 24.01
C LEU A 232 0.02 15.61 24.64
N THR A 233 -0.74 14.79 23.96
CA THR A 233 -1.14 13.46 24.47
C THR A 233 0.03 12.48 24.56
N ARG A 234 1.10 12.69 23.80
CA ARG A 234 2.32 11.88 23.87
C ARG A 234 3.25 12.24 25.02
N LYS A 235 3.25 13.47 25.51
CA LYS A 235 4.17 13.92 26.56
C LYS A 235 4.09 13.11 27.85
N GLY A 236 2.96 12.45 28.13
CA GLY A 236 2.77 11.58 29.29
C GLY A 236 2.84 10.08 28.98
N MET A 237 3.10 9.67 27.77
CA MET A 237 3.09 8.27 27.36
C MET A 237 4.42 7.59 27.63
N ASN A 238 4.50 6.91 28.78
CA ASN A 238 5.55 5.93 29.05
C ASN A 238 5.46 4.73 28.09
N SER A 239 6.58 3.99 27.98
CA SER A 239 6.67 2.76 27.19
C SER A 239 5.56 1.75 27.50
N ILE A 240 5.08 1.73 28.73
CA ILE A 240 4.01 0.86 29.24
C ILE A 240 2.64 1.17 28.63
N CYS A 241 2.38 2.42 28.22
CA CYS A 241 1.10 2.80 27.59
C CYS A 241 0.95 2.31 26.15
N PHE A 242 1.99 1.77 25.56
CA PHE A 242 1.97 1.15 24.25
C PHE A 242 1.76 -0.36 24.29
N ASP A 243 1.81 -0.96 25.49
CA ASP A 243 1.57 -2.39 25.67
C ASP A 243 0.09 -2.67 25.88
N ASP A 244 -0.46 -3.38 24.95
CA ASP A 244 -1.61 -4.31 24.95
C ASP A 244 -3.02 -3.83 25.29
N LYS A 245 -3.25 -2.72 25.94
CA LYS A 245 -4.61 -2.34 26.37
C LYS A 245 -5.20 -1.13 25.65
N ILE A 246 -4.41 -0.41 24.88
CA ILE A 246 -4.89 0.75 24.15
C ILE A 246 -4.58 0.49 22.68
N ASP A 247 -5.63 0.26 21.92
CA ASP A 247 -5.57 0.16 20.47
C ASP A 247 -4.91 1.43 19.93
N LEU A 248 -3.68 1.26 19.40
CA LEU A 248 -2.94 2.36 18.78
C LEU A 248 -3.72 2.98 17.62
N THR A 249 -4.58 2.21 16.96
CA THR A 249 -5.49 2.71 15.94
C THR A 249 -6.47 3.74 16.52
N SER A 250 -6.96 3.57 17.74
CA SER A 250 -7.86 4.53 18.38
C SER A 250 -7.17 5.84 18.80
N ARG A 251 -5.84 5.81 18.97
CA ARG A 251 -5.05 7.02 19.28
C ARG A 251 -4.49 7.74 18.07
N PHE A 252 -4.44 7.05 16.94
CA PHE A 252 -4.09 7.64 15.67
C PHE A 252 -5.33 8.06 14.85
N ARG A 253 -6.53 7.81 15.38
CA ARG A 253 -7.80 8.31 14.86
C ARG A 253 -8.24 9.56 15.60
#